data_6de53f890cf243f8b4a4404ff2c35be1
#
_entry.id   6de53f890cf243f8b4a4404ff2c35be1
#
_cell.length_a   1.000
_cell.length_b   1.000
_cell.length_c   1.000
_cell.angle_alpha   90.00
_cell.angle_beta   90.00
_cell.angle_gamma   90.00
#
_symmetry.space_group_name_H-M   'P 1'
#
loop_
_entity.id
_entity.type
_entity.pdbx_description
1 polymer ?
#
loop_
_entity_poly.entity_id
_entity_poly.type
_entity_poly.pdbx_seq_one_letter_code
_entity_poly.pdbx_strand_id
1 'polypeptide(L)'
;RVRTALAFVGLDYETFAARSPFELSGGQMRRVAIAGVLALKPRYLVLDEPTAGLDPCGSEELLSRVRELHEKEGTAIVLVSHNMDDIARFADRLIVMHAGRATLEGRPEEVFLATEKLAEAGLRPPHLVELLQELNAAGLALDAAAFSLEEAAERILGALGRQGSC
;
A
#
# COMPACT_ATOMS: atom_id res chain seq x y z
N ARG A 1 4.07 3.49 -26.56
CA ARG A 1 4.47 3.64 -25.15
C ARG A 1 3.51 4.52 -24.35
N VAL A 2 3.21 5.74 -24.83
CA VAL A 2 2.26 6.66 -24.14
C VAL A 2 0.88 6.02 -24.00
N ARG A 3 0.34 5.39 -25.04
CA ARG A 3 -0.95 4.68 -24.98
C ARG A 3 -0.94 3.58 -23.90
N THR A 4 0.10 2.77 -23.85
CA THR A 4 0.27 1.72 -22.83
C THR A 4 0.36 2.30 -21.43
N ALA A 5 1.12 3.39 -21.27
CA ALA A 5 1.28 4.06 -19.98
C ALA A 5 -0.01 4.72 -19.48
N LEU A 6 -0.80 5.34 -20.36
CA LEU A 6 -2.10 5.89 -19.99
C LEU A 6 -3.09 4.78 -19.61
N ALA A 7 -3.15 3.69 -20.40
CA ALA A 7 -3.98 2.53 -20.06
C ALA A 7 -3.58 1.91 -18.71
N PHE A 8 -2.28 1.88 -18.39
CA PHE A 8 -1.78 1.40 -17.10
C PHE A 8 -2.38 2.16 -15.92
N VAL A 9 -2.53 3.47 -16.03
CA VAL A 9 -3.11 4.31 -14.97
C VAL A 9 -4.64 4.48 -15.09
N GLY A 10 -5.30 3.66 -15.94
CA GLY A 10 -6.75 3.70 -16.11
C GLY A 10 -7.26 4.91 -16.87
N LEU A 11 -6.44 5.52 -17.73
CA LEU A 11 -6.83 6.64 -18.57
C LEU A 11 -6.88 6.24 -20.05
N ASP A 12 -8.02 6.59 -20.72
CA ASP A 12 -8.18 6.33 -22.13
C ASP A 12 -7.31 7.28 -22.97
N TYR A 13 -6.52 6.70 -23.87
CA TYR A 13 -5.58 7.47 -24.71
C TYR A 13 -6.28 8.49 -25.58
N GLU A 14 -7.38 8.12 -26.25
CA GLU A 14 -8.07 9.01 -27.19
C GLU A 14 -8.67 10.22 -26.48
N THR A 15 -9.09 10.03 -25.24
CA THR A 15 -9.67 11.09 -24.41
C THR A 15 -8.60 12.01 -23.81
N PHE A 16 -7.43 11.48 -23.44
CA PHE A 16 -6.47 12.21 -22.60
C PHE A 16 -5.20 12.68 -23.33
N ALA A 17 -4.82 12.08 -24.45
CA ALA A 17 -3.54 12.37 -25.13
C ALA A 17 -3.41 13.82 -25.63
N ALA A 18 -4.53 14.46 -25.98
CA ALA A 18 -4.56 15.83 -26.51
C ALA A 18 -5.05 16.87 -25.48
N ARG A 19 -5.44 16.45 -24.27
CA ARG A 19 -5.93 17.38 -23.24
C ARG A 19 -4.79 18.17 -22.62
N SER A 20 -5.06 19.44 -22.35
CA SER A 20 -4.17 20.27 -21.54
C SER A 20 -4.12 19.74 -20.09
N PRO A 21 -2.96 19.71 -19.44
CA PRO A 21 -2.87 19.35 -18.00
C PRO A 21 -3.76 20.24 -17.11
N PHE A 22 -4.04 21.47 -17.49
CA PHE A 22 -4.89 22.40 -16.76
C PHE A 22 -6.39 22.09 -16.83
N GLU A 23 -6.79 21.18 -17.72
CA GLU A 23 -8.18 20.70 -17.85
C GLU A 23 -8.45 19.41 -17.08
N LEU A 24 -7.42 18.90 -16.40
CA LEU A 24 -7.48 17.65 -15.65
C LEU A 24 -7.86 17.89 -14.19
N SER A 25 -8.66 16.97 -13.62
CA SER A 25 -8.81 16.92 -12.16
C SER A 25 -7.47 16.57 -11.48
N GLY A 26 -7.34 16.87 -10.18
CA GLY A 26 -6.11 16.56 -9.44
C GLY A 26 -5.70 15.09 -9.53
N GLY A 27 -6.66 14.16 -9.41
CA GLY A 27 -6.41 12.73 -9.58
C GLY A 27 -6.01 12.34 -11.01
N GLN A 28 -6.65 12.95 -12.03
CA GLN A 28 -6.27 12.71 -13.43
C GLN A 28 -4.87 13.24 -13.73
N MET A 29 -4.53 14.43 -13.23
CA MET A 29 -3.20 15.02 -13.38
C MET A 29 -2.12 14.12 -12.78
N ARG A 30 -2.36 13.58 -11.58
CA ARG A 30 -1.43 12.66 -10.92
C ARG A 30 -1.26 11.36 -11.72
N ARG A 31 -2.36 10.76 -12.20
CA ARG A 31 -2.30 9.57 -13.06
C ARG A 31 -1.54 9.84 -14.36
N VAL A 32 -1.76 10.98 -15.00
CA VAL A 32 -1.00 11.39 -16.21
C VAL A 32 0.49 11.56 -15.90
N ALA A 33 0.85 12.16 -14.75
CA ALA A 33 2.24 12.29 -14.34
C ALA A 33 2.93 10.92 -14.17
N ILE A 34 2.26 9.97 -13.49
CA ILE A 34 2.74 8.58 -13.35
C ILE A 34 2.91 7.94 -14.75
N ALA A 35 1.91 8.06 -15.64
CA ALA A 35 1.99 7.54 -17.00
C ALA A 35 3.18 8.13 -17.78
N GLY A 36 3.47 9.42 -17.60
CA GLY A 36 4.62 10.08 -18.23
C GLY A 36 5.95 9.43 -17.85
N VAL A 37 6.13 9.12 -16.57
CA VAL A 37 7.32 8.41 -16.08
C VAL A 37 7.38 6.97 -16.60
N LEU A 38 6.25 6.25 -16.55
CA LEU A 38 6.16 4.86 -17.02
C LEU A 38 6.44 4.70 -18.50
N ALA A 39 6.08 5.70 -19.34
CA ALA A 39 6.38 5.71 -20.77
C ALA A 39 7.89 5.63 -21.07
N LEU A 40 8.75 6.04 -20.12
CA LEU A 40 10.21 5.95 -20.21
C LEU A 40 10.74 4.52 -19.94
N LYS A 41 9.90 3.62 -19.38
CA LYS A 41 10.27 2.28 -18.93
C LYS A 41 11.44 2.29 -17.94
N PRO A 42 11.26 2.94 -16.78
CA PRO A 42 12.33 3.09 -15.80
C PRO A 42 12.64 1.75 -15.14
N ARG A 43 13.91 1.53 -14.77
CA ARG A 43 14.32 0.39 -13.92
C ARG A 43 14.00 0.62 -12.44
N TYR A 44 13.92 1.89 -12.03
CA TYR A 44 13.61 2.33 -10.68
C TYR A 44 12.47 3.34 -10.75
N LEU A 45 11.41 3.12 -10.01
CA LEU A 45 10.25 4.00 -9.94
C LEU A 45 10.05 4.45 -8.50
N VAL A 46 10.10 5.75 -8.27
CA VAL A 46 9.79 6.35 -6.96
C VAL A 46 8.44 7.03 -7.05
N LEU A 47 7.52 6.62 -6.20
CA LEU A 47 6.15 7.15 -6.10
C LEU A 47 5.97 7.79 -4.73
N ASP A 48 5.73 9.08 -4.71
CA ASP A 48 5.46 9.85 -3.49
C ASP A 48 3.96 10.14 -3.40
N GLU A 49 3.31 9.54 -2.38
CA GLU A 49 1.87 9.62 -2.11
C GLU A 49 1.00 9.37 -3.38
N PRO A 50 1.21 8.27 -4.13
CA PRO A 50 0.55 8.09 -5.43
C PRO A 50 -0.97 7.93 -5.32
N THR A 51 -1.48 7.49 -4.18
CA THR A 51 -2.91 7.27 -3.92
C THR A 51 -3.63 8.49 -3.35
N ALA A 52 -2.92 9.56 -2.98
CA ALA A 52 -3.55 10.74 -2.41
C ALA A 52 -4.58 11.37 -3.37
N GLY A 53 -5.79 11.58 -2.87
CA GLY A 53 -6.91 12.15 -3.64
C GLY A 53 -7.60 11.17 -4.59
N LEU A 54 -7.27 9.88 -4.53
CA LEU A 54 -8.04 8.81 -5.14
C LEU A 54 -9.08 8.27 -4.15
N ASP A 55 -10.15 7.71 -4.69
CA ASP A 55 -11.07 6.89 -3.89
C ASP A 55 -10.42 5.52 -3.57
N PRO A 56 -10.97 4.75 -2.62
CA PRO A 56 -10.40 3.47 -2.23
C PRO A 56 -10.24 2.49 -3.40
N CYS A 57 -11.18 2.46 -4.32
CA CYS A 57 -11.14 1.58 -5.49
C CYS A 57 -10.02 2.00 -6.46
N GLY A 58 -9.88 3.30 -6.72
CA GLY A 58 -8.81 3.84 -7.57
C GLY A 58 -7.42 3.67 -6.95
N SER A 59 -7.31 3.74 -5.63
CA SER A 59 -6.05 3.46 -4.89
C SER A 59 -5.64 2.01 -5.05
N GLU A 60 -6.57 1.09 -4.80
CA GLU A 60 -6.38 -0.36 -4.96
C GLU A 60 -5.96 -0.72 -6.39
N GLU A 61 -6.68 -0.19 -7.39
CA GLU A 61 -6.37 -0.44 -8.80
C GLU A 61 -4.97 0.04 -9.17
N LEU A 62 -4.59 1.25 -8.72
CA LEU A 62 -3.27 1.80 -9.01
C LEU A 62 -2.15 0.97 -8.38
N LEU A 63 -2.27 0.63 -7.09
CA LEU A 63 -1.25 -0.12 -6.37
C LEU A 63 -1.13 -1.56 -6.87
N SER A 64 -2.23 -2.22 -7.21
CA SER A 64 -2.22 -3.54 -7.84
C SER A 64 -1.46 -3.53 -9.17
N ARG A 65 -1.68 -2.51 -10.00
CA ARG A 65 -0.95 -2.36 -11.27
C ARG A 65 0.53 -2.05 -11.04
N VAL A 66 0.86 -1.24 -10.03
CA VAL A 66 2.25 -0.97 -9.64
C VAL A 66 2.95 -2.27 -9.20
N ARG A 67 2.27 -3.12 -8.43
CA ARG A 67 2.78 -4.45 -8.05
C ARG A 67 2.99 -5.34 -9.27
N GLU A 68 2.04 -5.40 -10.19
CA GLU A 68 2.20 -6.14 -11.45
C GLU A 68 3.40 -5.68 -12.27
N LEU A 69 3.69 -4.38 -12.30
CA LEU A 69 4.85 -3.83 -12.98
C LEU A 69 6.16 -4.35 -12.36
N HIS A 70 6.22 -4.40 -11.02
CA HIS A 70 7.34 -4.99 -10.31
C HIS A 70 7.52 -6.47 -10.66
N GLU A 71 6.46 -7.25 -10.53
CA GLU A 71 6.47 -8.70 -10.71
C GLU A 71 6.76 -9.13 -12.16
N LYS A 72 6.17 -8.43 -13.15
CA LYS A 72 6.26 -8.81 -14.57
C LYS A 72 7.44 -8.19 -15.29
N GLU A 73 7.82 -6.96 -14.96
CA GLU A 73 8.86 -6.21 -15.68
C GLU A 73 10.15 -6.05 -14.86
N GLY A 74 10.16 -6.45 -13.59
CA GLY A 74 11.33 -6.35 -12.71
C GLY A 74 11.69 -4.91 -12.32
N THR A 75 10.75 -3.96 -12.48
CA THR A 75 10.95 -2.57 -12.05
C THR A 75 11.05 -2.52 -10.54
N ALA A 76 12.13 -1.98 -10.00
CA ALA A 76 12.24 -1.73 -8.56
C ALA A 76 11.41 -0.50 -8.19
N ILE A 77 10.54 -0.65 -7.17
CA ILE A 77 9.59 0.39 -6.77
C ILE A 77 9.90 0.86 -5.36
N VAL A 78 9.97 2.17 -5.19
CA VAL A 78 9.98 2.83 -3.88
C VAL A 78 8.67 3.58 -3.72
N LEU A 79 7.86 3.16 -2.77
CA LEU A 79 6.59 3.77 -2.44
C LEU A 79 6.76 4.59 -1.16
N VAL A 80 6.48 5.89 -1.22
CA VAL A 80 6.38 6.75 -0.04
C VAL A 80 4.91 7.00 0.22
N SER A 81 4.44 6.63 1.40
CA SER A 81 3.05 6.82 1.80
C SER A 81 2.92 6.88 3.32
N HIS A 82 1.85 7.51 3.80
CA HIS A 82 1.42 7.50 5.19
C HIS A 82 0.18 6.60 5.40
N ASN A 83 -0.31 5.93 4.36
CA ASN A 83 -1.38 4.94 4.46
C ASN A 83 -0.81 3.57 4.81
N MET A 84 -0.89 3.19 6.08
CA MET A 84 -0.31 1.96 6.60
C MET A 84 -0.98 0.71 6.03
N ASP A 85 -2.28 0.75 5.74
CA ASP A 85 -3.02 -0.38 5.15
C ASP A 85 -2.55 -0.67 3.72
N ASP A 86 -2.34 0.39 2.89
CA ASP A 86 -1.78 0.24 1.55
C ASP A 86 -0.37 -0.35 1.61
N ILE A 87 0.48 0.22 2.48
CA ILE A 87 1.86 -0.25 2.64
C ILE A 87 1.91 -1.71 3.08
N ALA A 88 1.07 -2.12 4.04
CA ALA A 88 1.03 -3.48 4.55
C ALA A 88 0.71 -4.51 3.47
N ARG A 89 -0.15 -4.16 2.52
CA ARG A 89 -0.62 -5.06 1.46
C ARG A 89 0.31 -5.14 0.26
N PHE A 90 1.06 -4.06 -0.02
CA PHE A 90 1.79 -3.92 -1.28
C PHE A 90 3.31 -3.89 -1.14
N ALA A 91 3.86 -3.63 0.05
CA ALA A 91 5.30 -3.55 0.24
C ALA A 91 5.92 -4.89 0.70
N ASP A 92 7.08 -5.22 0.14
CA ASP A 92 7.88 -6.38 0.57
C ASP A 92 8.84 -6.02 1.71
N ARG A 93 9.22 -4.74 1.81
CA ARG A 93 10.15 -4.21 2.81
C ARG A 93 9.77 -2.78 3.16
N LEU A 94 9.84 -2.44 4.44
CA LEU A 94 9.54 -1.13 4.97
C LEU A 94 10.77 -0.44 5.54
N ILE A 95 10.80 0.87 5.39
CA ILE A 95 11.73 1.76 6.08
C ILE A 95 10.89 2.88 6.70
N VAL A 96 10.85 2.92 8.03
CA VAL A 96 10.17 3.99 8.77
C VAL A 96 11.13 5.16 8.94
N MET A 97 10.70 6.32 8.45
CA MET A 97 11.46 7.56 8.56
C MET A 97 10.87 8.45 9.67
N HIS A 98 11.70 8.88 10.61
CA HIS A 98 11.32 9.84 11.64
C HIS A 98 12.45 10.84 11.87
N ALA A 99 12.12 12.14 11.94
CA ALA A 99 13.08 13.23 12.16
C ALA A 99 14.32 13.16 11.23
N GLY A 100 14.11 12.81 9.93
CA GLY A 100 15.17 12.71 8.93
C GLY A 100 16.08 11.48 9.03
N ARG A 101 15.70 10.49 9.83
CA ARG A 101 16.46 9.24 10.03
C ARG A 101 15.60 8.01 9.81
N ALA A 102 16.19 6.92 9.30
CA ALA A 102 15.57 5.62 9.32
C ALA A 102 15.60 5.07 10.76
N THR A 103 14.42 4.83 11.34
CA THR A 103 14.29 4.42 12.76
C THR A 103 13.93 2.95 12.89
N LEU A 104 13.26 2.39 11.88
CA LEU A 104 12.86 0.99 11.85
C LEU A 104 12.90 0.50 10.40
N GLU A 105 13.33 -0.73 10.19
CA GLU A 105 13.45 -1.34 8.89
C GLU A 105 13.22 -2.84 9.01
N GLY A 106 12.48 -3.43 8.05
CA GLY A 106 12.19 -4.86 8.04
C GLY A 106 11.04 -5.20 7.09
N ARG A 107 10.55 -6.42 7.20
CA ARG A 107 9.32 -6.86 6.52
C ARG A 107 8.09 -6.25 7.19
N PRO A 108 6.95 -6.14 6.48
CA PRO A 108 5.72 -5.62 7.06
C PRO A 108 5.35 -6.28 8.40
N GLU A 109 5.45 -7.62 8.47
CA GLU A 109 5.12 -8.38 9.67
C GLU A 109 5.98 -7.98 10.88
N GLU A 110 7.27 -7.70 10.65
CA GLU A 110 8.21 -7.32 11.71
C GLU A 110 8.00 -5.87 12.16
N VAL A 111 7.81 -4.98 11.16
CA VAL A 111 7.70 -3.54 11.40
C VAL A 111 6.38 -3.19 12.07
N PHE A 112 5.27 -3.74 11.59
CA PHE A 112 3.94 -3.39 12.12
C PHE A 112 3.62 -4.02 13.49
N LEU A 113 4.31 -5.09 13.87
CA LEU A 113 4.22 -5.62 15.22
C LEU A 113 5.09 -4.87 16.25
N ALA A 114 6.05 -4.06 15.80
CA ALA A 114 6.89 -3.22 16.67
C ALA A 114 6.16 -1.91 17.06
N THR A 115 4.98 -2.02 17.66
CA THR A 115 4.04 -0.92 17.92
C THR A 115 4.61 0.21 18.76
N GLU A 116 5.47 -0.09 19.75
CA GLU A 116 6.13 0.93 20.57
C GLU A 116 7.03 1.83 19.70
N LYS A 117 7.84 1.24 18.83
CA LYS A 117 8.72 1.98 17.92
C LYS A 117 7.96 2.76 16.86
N LEU A 118 6.83 2.23 16.38
CA LEU A 118 5.95 2.97 15.49
C LEU A 118 5.34 4.19 16.19
N ALA A 119 4.88 4.02 17.44
CA ALA A 119 4.33 5.10 18.23
C ALA A 119 5.38 6.20 18.52
N GLU A 120 6.65 5.85 18.77
CA GLU A 120 7.76 6.81 18.89
C GLU A 120 7.96 7.64 17.60
N ALA A 121 7.70 7.03 16.44
CA ALA A 121 7.72 7.72 15.15
C ALA A 121 6.41 8.49 14.84
N GLY A 122 5.41 8.45 15.73
CA GLY A 122 4.11 9.07 15.54
C GLY A 122 3.20 8.30 14.58
N LEU A 123 3.48 7.02 14.33
CA LEU A 123 2.73 6.15 13.43
C LEU A 123 1.88 5.14 14.20
N ARG A 124 0.83 4.65 13.57
CA ARG A 124 0.02 3.52 14.03
C ARG A 124 0.21 2.33 13.09
N PRO A 125 0.05 1.10 13.57
CA PRO A 125 -0.01 -0.06 12.69
C PRO A 125 -1.26 0.00 11.79
N PRO A 126 -1.34 -0.86 10.74
CA PRO A 126 -2.55 -1.06 9.96
C PRO A 126 -3.76 -1.41 10.83
N HIS A 127 -4.96 -1.02 10.40
CA HIS A 127 -6.19 -1.22 11.17
C HIS A 127 -6.45 -2.68 11.57
N LEU A 128 -6.15 -3.62 10.67
CA LEU A 128 -6.32 -5.06 10.98
C LEU A 128 -5.34 -5.55 12.04
N VAL A 129 -4.10 -5.07 12.01
CA VAL A 129 -3.10 -5.41 13.04
C VAL A 129 -3.53 -4.86 14.39
N GLU A 130 -4.00 -3.60 14.44
CA GLU A 130 -4.52 -2.95 15.65
C GLU A 130 -5.70 -3.74 16.23
N LEU A 131 -6.69 -4.11 15.39
CA LEU A 131 -7.83 -4.94 15.77
C LEU A 131 -7.41 -6.28 16.37
N LEU A 132 -6.50 -7.01 15.72
CA LEU A 132 -6.06 -8.31 16.20
C LEU A 132 -5.25 -8.21 17.50
N GLN A 133 -4.50 -7.13 17.70
CA GLN A 133 -3.82 -6.84 18.97
C GLN A 133 -4.82 -6.54 20.10
N GLU A 134 -5.90 -5.79 19.82
CA GLU A 134 -6.96 -5.54 20.80
C GLU A 134 -7.69 -6.85 21.18
N LEU A 135 -7.97 -7.72 20.21
CA LEU A 135 -8.55 -9.03 20.47
C LEU A 135 -7.62 -9.93 21.31
N ASN A 136 -6.30 -9.85 21.09
CA ASN A 136 -5.31 -10.53 21.92
C ASN A 136 -5.33 -9.98 23.36
N ALA A 137 -5.44 -8.68 23.54
CA ALA A 137 -5.56 -8.06 24.87
C ALA A 137 -6.87 -8.48 25.57
N ALA A 138 -7.93 -8.79 24.81
CA ALA A 138 -9.19 -9.32 25.32
C ALA A 138 -9.16 -10.85 25.60
N GLY A 139 -8.02 -11.53 25.39
CA GLY A 139 -7.81 -12.93 25.74
C GLY A 139 -7.88 -13.93 24.59
N LEU A 140 -7.96 -13.47 23.33
CA LEU A 140 -7.77 -14.35 22.18
C LEU A 140 -6.27 -14.49 21.87
N ALA A 141 -5.82 -15.71 21.59
CA ALA A 141 -4.43 -15.95 21.19
C ALA A 141 -4.33 -15.99 19.65
N LEU A 142 -4.12 -14.82 19.03
CA LEU A 142 -4.06 -14.63 17.58
C LEU A 142 -2.67 -14.19 17.14
N ASP A 143 -2.25 -14.62 15.94
CA ASP A 143 -1.18 -13.94 15.24
C ASP A 143 -1.74 -12.63 14.66
N ALA A 144 -1.20 -11.49 15.10
CA ALA A 144 -1.69 -10.17 14.73
C ALA A 144 -1.15 -9.65 13.38
N ALA A 145 -0.25 -10.37 12.70
CA ALA A 145 0.34 -9.94 11.43
C ALA A 145 -0.55 -10.25 10.21
N ALA A 146 -1.84 -9.87 10.22
CA ALA A 146 -2.74 -10.01 9.08
C ALA A 146 -2.93 -8.68 8.35
N PHE A 147 -2.84 -8.72 7.02
CA PHE A 147 -2.89 -7.54 6.16
C PHE A 147 -4.05 -7.59 5.14
N SER A 148 -4.86 -8.65 5.17
CA SER A 148 -6.12 -8.76 4.43
C SER A 148 -7.26 -9.13 5.36
N LEU A 149 -8.50 -8.80 4.94
CA LEU A 149 -9.71 -9.17 5.69
C LEU A 149 -9.87 -10.69 5.79
N GLU A 150 -9.52 -11.40 4.73
CA GLU A 150 -9.58 -12.85 4.66
C GLU A 150 -8.64 -13.48 5.69
N GLU A 151 -7.38 -13.04 5.74
CA GLU A 151 -6.40 -13.51 6.73
C GLU A 151 -6.86 -13.23 8.17
N ALA A 152 -7.33 -12.01 8.43
CA ALA A 152 -7.82 -11.63 9.76
C ALA A 152 -9.03 -12.49 10.18
N ALA A 153 -10.00 -12.70 9.27
CA ALA A 153 -11.17 -13.52 9.50
C ALA A 153 -10.80 -14.99 9.80
N GLU A 154 -9.91 -15.56 9.02
CA GLU A 154 -9.43 -16.95 9.24
C GLU A 154 -8.78 -17.11 10.61
N ARG A 155 -7.94 -16.14 11.03
CA ARG A 155 -7.28 -16.17 12.34
C ARG A 155 -8.27 -16.05 13.48
N ILE A 156 -9.25 -15.15 13.39
CA ILE A 156 -10.30 -14.96 14.39
C ILE A 156 -11.16 -16.24 14.51
N LEU A 157 -11.65 -16.77 13.39
CA LEU A 157 -12.48 -17.98 13.37
C LEU A 157 -11.72 -19.20 13.92
N GLY A 158 -10.44 -19.32 13.53
CA GLY A 158 -9.57 -20.40 14.04
C GLY A 158 -9.31 -20.33 15.55
N ALA A 159 -9.27 -19.14 16.14
CA ALA A 159 -9.12 -18.97 17.58
C ALA A 159 -10.42 -19.26 18.33
N LEU A 160 -11.56 -18.79 17.83
CA LEU A 160 -12.90 -19.03 18.41
C LEU A 160 -13.27 -20.52 18.35
N GLY A 161 -12.97 -21.21 17.25
CA GLY A 161 -13.20 -22.65 17.11
C GLY A 161 -12.37 -23.49 18.09
N ARG A 162 -11.19 -23.03 18.50
CA ARG A 162 -10.35 -23.70 19.52
C ARG A 162 -10.87 -23.49 20.94
N GLN A 163 -11.52 -22.37 21.23
CA GLN A 163 -12.14 -22.10 22.56
C GLN A 163 -13.46 -22.85 22.76
N GLY A 164 -14.16 -23.23 21.69
CA GLY A 164 -15.41 -24.02 21.78
C GLY A 164 -15.24 -25.51 21.88
N SER A 165 -13.99 -26.03 21.96
CA SER A 165 -13.68 -27.49 22.02
C SER A 165 -13.15 -27.95 23.38
N CYS A 166 -13.41 -27.21 24.46
CA CYS A 166 -13.13 -27.57 25.86
C CYS A 166 -14.39 -27.97 26.62
#